data_e5bf816b6406bf0135f8790c3c9a4f82
#
_entry.id   e5bf816b6406bf0135f8790c3c9a4f82
#
_cell.length_a   1.000
_cell.length_b   1.000
_cell.length_c   1.000
_cell.angle_alpha   90.00
_cell.angle_beta   90.00
_cell.angle_gamma   90.00
#
_symmetry.space_group_name_H-M   'P 1'
#
loop_
_entity.id
_entity.type
_entity.pdbx_description
1 polymer ?
#
loop_
_entity_poly.entity_id
_entity_poly.type
_entity_poly.pdbx_seq_one_letter_code
_entity_poly.pdbx_strand_id
1 'polypeptide(L)'
;RQGRHTETWCKGYKYPGGFEYRCNADGTLTVINVVDIEDYVKGVVPYEMDKDWPLAALEAQAVCARTYAVKTRHPSLGFDVCAGTDCQVYYGRNRATDMTDAAVDNTAGEMIYYGGKPADTVVYCASNGGATEDAANVWSSIPYLVGKKDPYEARTTIPNYNWTVTYTADELTWILEQKGYSIGTVKNVYVAEF
;
A
#
# COMPACT_ATOMS: atom_id res chain seq x y z
N ARG A 1 0.94 17.53 -26.80
CA ARG A 1 -0.18 17.22 -25.87
C ARG A 1 -0.93 16.03 -26.45
N GLN A 2 -0.65 14.83 -25.97
CA GLN A 2 -1.49 13.67 -26.25
C GLN A 2 -2.82 13.84 -25.49
N GLY A 3 -3.93 13.46 -26.13
CA GLY A 3 -5.26 13.60 -25.58
C GLY A 3 -5.46 12.77 -24.31
N ARG A 4 -6.40 13.15 -23.44
CA ARG A 4 -6.70 12.61 -22.12
C ARG A 4 -7.06 11.10 -22.04
N HIS A 5 -7.06 10.38 -23.16
CA HIS A 5 -7.48 8.95 -23.22
C HIS A 5 -6.55 8.08 -24.08
N THR A 6 -5.30 8.48 -24.27
CA THR A 6 -4.34 7.59 -24.96
C THR A 6 -3.74 6.60 -23.99
N GLU A 7 -3.88 5.32 -24.27
CA GLU A 7 -3.21 4.25 -23.57
C GLU A 7 -1.95 3.83 -24.34
N THR A 8 -0.87 3.65 -23.62
CA THR A 8 0.43 3.25 -24.19
C THR A 8 0.91 1.95 -23.54
N TRP A 9 1.35 0.99 -24.34
CA TRP A 9 1.95 -0.25 -23.86
C TRP A 9 3.42 -0.03 -23.48
N CYS A 10 3.76 -0.42 -22.24
CA CYS A 10 5.12 -0.43 -21.74
C CYS A 10 5.37 -1.70 -20.91
N LYS A 11 6.38 -2.49 -21.26
CA LYS A 11 6.76 -3.74 -20.58
C LYS A 11 5.58 -4.71 -20.32
N GLY A 12 4.65 -4.82 -21.28
CA GLY A 12 3.49 -5.71 -21.18
C GLY A 12 2.30 -5.15 -20.38
N TYR A 13 2.38 -3.91 -19.93
CA TYR A 13 1.31 -3.23 -19.22
C TYR A 13 0.77 -2.03 -20.01
N LYS A 14 -0.49 -1.73 -19.80
CA LYS A 14 -1.26 -0.71 -20.47
C LYS A 14 -1.43 0.50 -19.59
N TYR A 15 -0.78 1.59 -19.93
CA TYR A 15 -0.76 2.80 -19.12
C TYR A 15 -1.57 3.93 -19.75
N PRO A 16 -2.43 4.62 -19.00
CA PRO A 16 -3.03 5.88 -19.42
C PRO A 16 -2.01 7.02 -19.39
N GLY A 17 -2.31 8.12 -20.07
CA GLY A 17 -1.47 9.32 -20.10
C GLY A 17 -0.25 9.19 -21.02
N GLY A 18 0.80 9.93 -20.68
CA GLY A 18 2.03 10.01 -21.45
C GLY A 18 3.25 9.43 -20.76
N PHE A 19 4.37 9.41 -21.46
CA PHE A 19 5.66 9.02 -20.89
C PHE A 19 6.70 10.11 -21.06
N GLU A 20 7.50 10.32 -20.03
CA GLU A 20 8.72 11.08 -20.04
C GLU A 20 9.90 10.11 -19.89
N TYR A 21 10.95 10.33 -20.69
CA TYR A 21 12.17 9.52 -20.67
C TYR A 21 13.34 10.41 -20.30
N ARG A 22 14.07 10.02 -19.26
CA ARG A 22 15.25 10.76 -18.77
C ARG A 22 16.48 9.87 -18.84
N CYS A 23 17.52 10.34 -19.54
CA CYS A 23 18.83 9.71 -19.51
C CYS A 23 19.55 10.09 -18.21
N ASN A 24 20.01 9.09 -17.49
CA ASN A 24 20.81 9.25 -16.28
C ASN A 24 22.30 9.36 -16.62
N ALA A 25 23.10 9.91 -15.71
CA ALA A 25 24.53 10.09 -15.89
C ALA A 25 25.31 8.77 -16.07
N ASP A 26 24.75 7.67 -15.54
CA ASP A 26 25.30 6.31 -15.67
C ASP A 26 24.92 5.61 -16.99
N GLY A 27 24.22 6.30 -17.90
CA GLY A 27 23.76 5.77 -19.18
C GLY A 27 22.45 4.94 -19.09
N THR A 28 21.84 4.82 -17.92
CA THR A 28 20.53 4.20 -17.77
C THR A 28 19.40 5.16 -18.14
N LEU A 29 18.18 4.61 -18.28
CA LEU A 29 16.99 5.37 -18.65
C LEU A 29 15.94 5.27 -17.54
N THR A 30 15.54 6.42 -17.00
CA THR A 30 14.35 6.51 -16.13
C THR A 30 13.13 6.78 -17.00
N VAL A 31 12.11 5.94 -16.85
CA VAL A 31 10.83 6.04 -17.57
C VAL A 31 9.75 6.46 -16.59
N ILE A 32 9.11 7.60 -16.84
CA ILE A 32 8.11 8.21 -15.96
C ILE A 32 6.78 8.25 -16.70
N ASN A 33 5.75 7.62 -16.14
CA ASN A 33 4.38 7.77 -16.63
C ASN A 33 3.78 9.08 -16.10
N VAL A 34 3.37 9.97 -16.98
CA VAL A 34 2.71 11.23 -16.65
C VAL A 34 1.22 11.05 -16.86
N VAL A 35 0.47 11.00 -15.77
CA VAL A 35 -0.92 10.55 -15.75
C VAL A 35 -1.76 11.42 -14.82
N ASP A 36 -3.06 11.54 -15.12
CA ASP A 36 -4.04 12.15 -14.22
C ASP A 36 -4.19 11.33 -12.96
N ILE A 37 -4.46 12.00 -11.82
CA ILE A 37 -4.54 11.31 -10.51
C ILE A 37 -5.65 10.26 -10.48
N GLU A 38 -6.78 10.49 -11.09
CA GLU A 38 -7.87 9.52 -11.11
C GLU A 38 -7.50 8.30 -11.97
N ASP A 39 -6.87 8.51 -13.12
CA ASP A 39 -6.36 7.43 -13.96
C ASP A 39 -5.23 6.64 -13.27
N TYR A 40 -4.40 7.30 -12.46
CA TYR A 40 -3.41 6.64 -11.63
C TYR A 40 -4.10 5.75 -10.57
N VAL A 41 -5.06 6.28 -9.83
CA VAL A 41 -5.79 5.54 -8.78
C VAL A 41 -6.55 4.35 -9.37
N LYS A 42 -7.14 4.48 -10.58
CA LYS A 42 -7.73 3.36 -11.33
C LYS A 42 -6.72 2.26 -11.67
N GLY A 43 -5.44 2.59 -11.73
CA GLY A 43 -4.36 1.62 -11.91
C GLY A 43 -3.79 1.07 -10.59
N VAL A 44 -4.07 1.69 -9.45
CA VAL A 44 -3.61 1.23 -8.12
C VAL A 44 -4.63 0.30 -7.47
N VAL A 45 -5.90 0.71 -7.39
CA VAL A 45 -6.95 -0.03 -6.67
C VAL A 45 -7.00 -1.52 -7.01
N PRO A 46 -6.98 -1.96 -8.28
CA PRO A 46 -7.07 -3.38 -8.62
C PRO A 46 -5.79 -4.19 -8.34
N TYR A 47 -4.71 -3.55 -7.94
CA TYR A 47 -3.49 -4.22 -7.48
C TYR A 47 -3.40 -4.29 -5.97
N GLU A 48 -4.02 -3.36 -5.26
CA GLU A 48 -4.03 -3.30 -3.80
C GLU A 48 -5.18 -4.11 -3.19
N MET A 49 -6.33 -4.21 -3.88
CA MET A 49 -7.48 -4.98 -3.43
C MET A 49 -8.01 -5.91 -4.52
N ASP A 50 -8.63 -7.00 -4.10
CA ASP A 50 -9.29 -7.90 -5.03
C ASP A 50 -10.50 -7.18 -5.65
N LYS A 51 -10.58 -7.24 -6.99
CA LYS A 51 -11.63 -6.62 -7.81
C LYS A 51 -13.06 -7.07 -7.47
N ASP A 52 -13.18 -8.24 -6.84
CA ASP A 52 -14.46 -8.85 -6.47
C ASP A 52 -14.89 -8.49 -5.02
N TRP A 53 -14.13 -7.63 -4.34
CA TRP A 53 -14.52 -7.11 -3.04
C TRP A 53 -15.69 -6.11 -3.14
N PRO A 54 -16.45 -5.90 -2.03
CA PRO A 54 -17.58 -4.95 -2.03
C PRO A 54 -17.15 -3.55 -2.52
N LEU A 55 -18.03 -2.92 -3.31
CA LEU A 55 -17.78 -1.60 -3.88
C LEU A 55 -17.32 -0.58 -2.82
N ALA A 56 -17.95 -0.56 -1.65
CA ALA A 56 -17.57 0.36 -0.58
C ALA A 56 -16.14 0.15 -0.07
N ALA A 57 -15.61 -1.07 -0.12
CA ALA A 57 -14.21 -1.34 0.23
C ALA A 57 -13.25 -0.80 -0.84
N LEU A 58 -13.60 -0.99 -2.11
CA LEU A 58 -12.85 -0.44 -3.24
C LEU A 58 -12.88 1.09 -3.25
N GLU A 59 -14.01 1.71 -2.90
CA GLU A 59 -14.18 3.15 -2.73
C GLU A 59 -13.27 3.69 -1.60
N ALA A 60 -13.27 3.03 -0.45
CA ALA A 60 -12.38 3.38 0.65
C ALA A 60 -10.90 3.29 0.25
N GLN A 61 -10.52 2.24 -0.47
CA GLN A 61 -9.17 2.10 -1.02
C GLN A 61 -8.82 3.22 -2.00
N ALA A 62 -9.74 3.61 -2.86
CA ALA A 62 -9.53 4.71 -3.81
C ALA A 62 -9.22 6.03 -3.09
N VAL A 63 -9.97 6.35 -2.03
CA VAL A 63 -9.75 7.55 -1.18
C VAL A 63 -8.37 7.46 -0.49
N CYS A 64 -8.01 6.31 0.05
CA CYS A 64 -6.71 6.08 0.68
C CYS A 64 -5.56 6.24 -0.34
N ALA A 65 -5.66 5.58 -1.49
CA ALA A 65 -4.63 5.62 -2.54
C ALA A 65 -4.41 7.03 -3.09
N ARG A 66 -5.49 7.77 -3.29
CA ARG A 66 -5.43 9.18 -3.75
C ARG A 66 -4.77 10.07 -2.71
N THR A 67 -5.13 9.92 -1.44
CA THR A 67 -4.53 10.68 -0.33
C THR A 67 -3.04 10.41 -0.24
N TYR A 68 -2.63 9.14 -0.31
CA TYR A 68 -1.23 8.73 -0.30
C TYR A 68 -0.45 9.35 -1.47
N ALA A 69 -0.95 9.24 -2.70
CA ALA A 69 -0.28 9.75 -3.90
C ALA A 69 -0.07 11.26 -3.86
N VAL A 70 -1.04 12.02 -3.33
CA VAL A 70 -0.94 13.47 -3.20
C VAL A 70 0.05 13.88 -2.10
N LYS A 71 0.09 13.12 -1.01
CA LYS A 71 0.92 13.44 0.15
C LYS A 71 2.36 12.92 0.02
N THR A 72 2.53 11.71 -0.49
CA THR A 72 3.84 11.08 -0.66
C THR A 72 4.42 11.47 -2.01
N ARG A 73 5.39 12.37 -2.01
CA ARG A 73 6.05 12.83 -3.23
C ARG A 73 7.56 12.79 -3.07
N HIS A 74 8.23 12.41 -4.13
CA HIS A 74 9.68 12.32 -4.22
C HIS A 74 10.27 13.33 -5.23
N PRO A 75 10.08 14.65 -5.05
CA PRO A 75 10.49 15.65 -6.03
C PRO A 75 11.99 15.66 -6.31
N SER A 76 12.81 15.26 -5.33
CA SER A 76 14.26 15.13 -5.50
C SER A 76 14.67 14.01 -6.47
N LEU A 77 13.80 13.02 -6.69
CA LEU A 77 14.01 11.94 -7.66
C LEU A 77 13.44 12.30 -9.04
N GLY A 78 12.73 13.45 -9.14
CA GLY A 78 12.15 13.95 -10.37
C GLY A 78 10.88 13.22 -10.81
N PHE A 79 10.21 12.50 -9.90
CA PHE A 79 8.87 11.92 -10.06
C PHE A 79 8.12 12.02 -8.72
N ASP A 80 6.79 11.88 -8.75
CA ASP A 80 5.99 11.99 -7.53
C ASP A 80 6.00 10.69 -6.72
N VAL A 81 5.73 9.54 -7.35
CA VAL A 81 5.64 8.23 -6.69
C VAL A 81 6.35 7.16 -7.53
N CYS A 82 6.89 6.15 -6.88
CA CYS A 82 7.43 4.96 -7.56
C CYS A 82 6.29 3.96 -7.88
N ALA A 83 6.56 3.00 -8.77
CA ALA A 83 5.56 2.05 -9.22
C ALA A 83 5.56 0.72 -8.43
N GLY A 84 6.44 0.59 -7.44
CA GLY A 84 6.64 -0.63 -6.66
C GLY A 84 6.08 -0.54 -5.25
N THR A 85 6.38 -1.57 -4.47
CA THR A 85 5.93 -1.73 -3.08
C THR A 85 6.45 -0.67 -2.10
N ASP A 86 7.49 0.08 -2.48
CA ASP A 86 8.00 1.19 -1.66
C ASP A 86 7.04 2.39 -1.62
N CYS A 87 6.12 2.47 -2.60
CA CYS A 87 5.05 3.46 -2.64
C CYS A 87 3.70 2.75 -2.71
N GLN A 88 3.18 2.60 -3.92
CA GLN A 88 1.95 1.85 -4.23
C GLN A 88 2.16 1.06 -5.51
N VAL A 89 1.69 -0.19 -5.55
CA VAL A 89 1.82 -1.02 -6.75
C VAL A 89 1.00 -0.41 -7.88
N TYR A 90 1.70 -0.01 -8.95
CA TYR A 90 1.10 0.60 -10.13
C TYR A 90 1.70 -0.01 -11.41
N TYR A 91 0.94 -0.89 -12.04
CA TYR A 91 1.28 -1.53 -13.32
C TYR A 91 0.23 -1.23 -14.39
N GLY A 92 -0.23 0.02 -14.45
CA GLY A 92 -1.23 0.46 -15.43
C GLY A 92 -2.60 -0.21 -15.20
N ARG A 93 -3.36 -0.36 -16.29
CA ARG A 93 -4.79 -0.71 -16.28
C ARG A 93 -5.11 -2.19 -16.53
N ASN A 94 -4.12 -3.10 -16.55
CA ASN A 94 -4.35 -4.49 -16.95
C ASN A 94 -5.32 -5.27 -16.03
N ARG A 95 -5.45 -4.87 -14.76
CA ARG A 95 -6.36 -5.48 -13.78
C ARG A 95 -7.64 -4.68 -13.55
N ALA A 96 -7.78 -3.52 -14.17
CA ALA A 96 -8.96 -2.68 -14.01
C ALA A 96 -10.23 -3.40 -14.49
N THR A 97 -11.31 -3.20 -13.77
CA THR A 97 -12.67 -3.67 -14.08
C THR A 97 -13.65 -2.52 -13.96
N ASP A 98 -14.85 -2.67 -14.51
CA ASP A 98 -15.90 -1.65 -14.38
C ASP A 98 -16.20 -1.31 -12.92
N MET A 99 -16.10 -2.30 -12.00
CA MET A 99 -16.33 -2.08 -10.58
C MET A 99 -15.19 -1.30 -9.92
N THR A 100 -13.93 -1.61 -10.22
CA THR A 100 -12.78 -0.85 -9.69
C THR A 100 -12.75 0.57 -10.25
N ASP A 101 -13.13 0.75 -11.51
CA ASP A 101 -13.25 2.07 -12.12
C ASP A 101 -14.39 2.89 -11.49
N ALA A 102 -15.57 2.27 -11.30
CA ALA A 102 -16.70 2.90 -10.63
C ALA A 102 -16.35 3.35 -9.20
N ALA A 103 -15.59 2.56 -8.46
CA ALA A 103 -15.15 2.92 -7.12
C ALA A 103 -14.31 4.22 -7.10
N VAL A 104 -13.43 4.38 -8.09
CA VAL A 104 -12.63 5.60 -8.23
C VAL A 104 -13.49 6.78 -8.69
N ASP A 105 -14.35 6.56 -9.67
CA ASP A 105 -15.24 7.61 -10.21
C ASP A 105 -16.24 8.12 -9.18
N ASN A 106 -16.82 7.22 -8.36
CA ASN A 106 -17.75 7.58 -7.28
C ASN A 106 -17.10 8.45 -6.20
N THR A 107 -15.79 8.30 -6.00
CA THR A 107 -15.01 9.00 -4.98
C THR A 107 -14.04 10.02 -5.57
N ALA A 108 -14.25 10.45 -6.81
CA ALA A 108 -13.34 11.35 -7.50
C ALA A 108 -13.06 12.62 -6.71
N GLY A 109 -11.79 12.95 -6.50
CA GLY A 109 -11.34 14.10 -5.71
C GLY A 109 -11.44 13.95 -4.19
N GLU A 110 -12.05 12.87 -3.66
CA GLU A 110 -12.15 12.66 -2.22
C GLU A 110 -10.81 12.20 -1.62
N MET A 111 -10.42 12.84 -0.52
CA MET A 111 -9.17 12.55 0.21
C MET A 111 -9.40 12.66 1.71
N ILE A 112 -8.54 12.00 2.47
CA ILE A 112 -8.53 12.05 3.94
C ILE A 112 -7.74 13.28 4.39
N TYR A 113 -8.35 14.10 5.26
CA TYR A 113 -7.74 15.29 5.81
C TYR A 113 -7.68 15.22 7.34
N TYR A 114 -6.60 15.76 7.89
CA TYR A 114 -6.46 16.02 9.31
C TYR A 114 -5.87 17.42 9.53
N GLY A 115 -6.52 18.23 10.38
CA GLY A 115 -6.07 19.61 10.63
C GLY A 115 -6.00 20.48 9.37
N GLY A 116 -6.88 20.25 8.39
CA GLY A 116 -6.94 21.03 7.14
C GLY A 116 -5.86 20.66 6.11
N LYS A 117 -5.09 19.60 6.33
CA LYS A 117 -4.07 19.08 5.40
C LYS A 117 -4.37 17.63 5.04
N PRO A 118 -3.99 17.14 3.84
CA PRO A 118 -4.04 15.73 3.55
C PRO A 118 -3.31 14.91 4.61
N ALA A 119 -3.92 13.81 5.06
CA ALA A 119 -3.34 12.93 6.07
C ALA A 119 -2.00 12.35 5.60
N ASP A 120 -1.01 12.34 6.48
CA ASP A 120 0.35 11.92 6.14
C ASP A 120 0.48 10.43 5.89
N THR A 121 -0.13 9.66 6.77
CA THR A 121 -0.03 8.21 6.74
C THR A 121 -1.42 7.64 6.60
N VAL A 122 -1.66 6.96 5.50
CA VAL A 122 -2.90 6.25 5.21
C VAL A 122 -2.49 4.83 4.87
N VAL A 123 -2.62 3.94 5.84
CA VAL A 123 -2.19 2.55 5.74
C VAL A 123 -3.34 1.61 6.09
N TYR A 124 -3.29 0.41 5.53
CA TYR A 124 -4.21 -0.68 5.86
C TYR A 124 -3.45 -2.00 5.94
N CYS A 125 -4.09 -3.02 6.49
CA CYS A 125 -3.58 -4.38 6.50
C CYS A 125 -4.67 -5.36 6.07
N ALA A 126 -4.27 -6.54 5.61
CA ALA A 126 -5.20 -7.59 5.19
C ALA A 126 -6.02 -8.17 6.36
N SER A 127 -5.46 -8.12 7.57
CA SER A 127 -6.07 -8.55 8.81
C SER A 127 -5.47 -7.77 9.98
N ASN A 128 -6.31 -7.32 10.90
CA ASN A 128 -5.90 -6.58 12.10
C ASN A 128 -6.10 -7.40 13.40
N GLY A 129 -6.53 -8.67 13.29
CA GLY A 129 -6.78 -9.55 14.43
C GLY A 129 -7.96 -9.13 15.31
N GLY A 130 -8.85 -8.27 14.81
CA GLY A 130 -10.03 -7.76 15.51
C GLY A 130 -9.84 -6.40 16.19
N ALA A 131 -8.66 -5.78 16.07
CA ALA A 131 -8.40 -4.40 16.48
C ALA A 131 -7.21 -3.82 15.70
N THR A 132 -7.28 -2.54 15.33
CA THR A 132 -6.10 -1.84 14.80
C THR A 132 -5.16 -1.48 15.94
N GLU A 133 -3.86 -1.43 15.64
CA GLU A 133 -2.84 -1.00 16.60
C GLU A 133 -2.71 0.52 16.61
N ASP A 134 -2.32 1.10 17.74
CA ASP A 134 -1.98 2.51 17.83
C ASP A 134 -0.61 2.75 17.15
N ALA A 135 -0.53 3.74 16.28
CA ALA A 135 0.72 4.08 15.61
C ALA A 135 1.85 4.43 16.59
N ALA A 136 1.53 4.94 17.76
CA ALA A 136 2.50 5.26 18.78
C ALA A 136 3.25 4.03 19.33
N ASN A 137 2.64 2.85 19.26
CA ASN A 137 3.25 1.60 19.72
C ASN A 137 4.20 0.99 18.66
N VAL A 138 4.09 1.41 17.38
CA VAL A 138 4.83 0.79 16.27
C VAL A 138 5.85 1.75 15.67
N TRP A 139 5.49 3.03 15.49
CA TRP A 139 6.33 4.02 14.78
C TRP A 139 6.49 5.31 15.57
N SER A 140 5.40 6.10 15.63
CA SER A 140 5.35 7.40 16.30
C SER A 140 3.90 7.78 16.54
N SER A 141 3.65 8.65 17.49
CA SER A 141 2.29 9.13 17.78
C SER A 141 1.72 9.90 16.59
N ILE A 142 0.67 9.36 16.00
CA ILE A 142 -0.11 9.98 14.91
C ILE A 142 -1.55 10.12 15.40
N PRO A 143 -2.05 11.35 15.64
CA PRO A 143 -3.29 11.58 16.38
C PRO A 143 -4.55 10.92 15.79
N TYR A 144 -4.56 10.56 14.52
CA TYR A 144 -5.69 9.92 13.85
C TYR A 144 -5.48 8.41 13.56
N LEU A 145 -4.30 7.87 13.88
CA LEU A 145 -4.00 6.43 13.78
C LEU A 145 -3.91 5.82 15.17
N VAL A 146 -5.05 5.79 15.86
CA VAL A 146 -5.21 5.20 17.18
C VAL A 146 -5.83 3.82 17.11
N GLY A 147 -5.55 2.98 18.10
CA GLY A 147 -6.11 1.64 18.20
C GLY A 147 -7.64 1.67 18.26
N LYS A 148 -8.29 0.85 17.44
CA LYS A 148 -9.77 0.71 17.42
C LYS A 148 -10.15 -0.75 17.28
N LYS A 149 -11.19 -1.15 18.01
CA LYS A 149 -11.82 -2.47 17.84
C LYS A 149 -12.45 -2.59 16.46
N ASP A 150 -12.21 -3.70 15.80
CA ASP A 150 -12.85 -4.10 14.55
C ASP A 150 -13.69 -5.38 14.75
N PRO A 151 -15.00 -5.24 15.03
CA PRO A 151 -15.87 -6.40 15.22
C PRO A 151 -16.30 -7.05 13.89
N TYR A 152 -15.90 -6.48 12.76
CA TYR A 152 -16.33 -6.95 11.45
C TYR A 152 -15.42 -8.02 10.88
N GLU A 153 -14.14 -8.01 11.21
CA GLU A 153 -13.16 -8.98 10.74
C GLU A 153 -13.55 -10.42 11.10
N ALA A 154 -14.07 -10.65 12.30
CA ALA A 154 -14.56 -11.96 12.74
C ALA A 154 -15.74 -12.52 11.93
N ARG A 155 -16.35 -11.72 11.05
CA ARG A 155 -17.46 -12.12 10.17
C ARG A 155 -17.00 -12.63 8.82
N THR A 156 -15.72 -12.58 8.53
CA THR A 156 -15.13 -12.97 7.26
C THR A 156 -14.22 -14.19 7.45
N THR A 157 -14.01 -14.95 6.37
CA THR A 157 -13.01 -16.02 6.37
C THR A 157 -11.70 -15.45 5.87
N ILE A 158 -10.73 -15.33 6.76
CA ILE A 158 -9.40 -14.83 6.43
C ILE A 158 -8.46 -16.02 6.36
N PRO A 159 -7.79 -16.27 5.22
CA PRO A 159 -6.80 -17.33 5.11
C PRO A 159 -5.68 -17.13 6.13
N ASN A 160 -5.30 -18.20 6.82
CA ASN A 160 -4.24 -18.18 7.84
C ASN A 160 -4.50 -17.22 9.03
N TYR A 161 -5.74 -16.88 9.32
CA TYR A 161 -6.10 -16.04 10.47
C TYR A 161 -5.59 -16.64 11.79
N ASN A 162 -5.75 -17.97 11.96
CA ASN A 162 -5.16 -18.72 13.05
C ASN A 162 -4.01 -19.56 12.50
N TRP A 163 -2.85 -19.43 13.08
CA TRP A 163 -1.67 -20.20 12.69
C TRP A 163 -0.87 -20.60 13.93
N THR A 164 -0.15 -21.70 13.81
CA THR A 164 0.77 -22.15 14.85
C THR A 164 2.08 -22.55 14.18
N VAL A 165 3.17 -22.06 14.73
CA VAL A 165 4.53 -22.47 14.36
C VAL A 165 5.24 -22.94 15.62
N THR A 166 5.91 -24.08 15.52
CA THR A 166 6.66 -24.66 16.65
C THR A 166 8.14 -24.69 16.30
N TYR A 167 8.94 -24.16 17.18
CA TYR A 167 10.41 -24.25 17.11
C TYR A 167 10.94 -24.92 18.35
N THR A 168 11.98 -25.72 18.20
CA THR A 168 12.82 -26.10 19.31
C THR A 168 13.67 -24.93 19.79
N ALA A 169 14.22 -25.00 21.01
CA ALA A 169 15.10 -23.95 21.51
C ALA A 169 16.36 -23.77 20.64
N ASP A 170 16.89 -24.87 20.10
CA ASP A 170 18.08 -24.85 19.24
C ASP A 170 17.78 -24.23 17.88
N GLU A 171 16.63 -24.55 17.26
CA GLU A 171 16.19 -23.93 15.99
C GLU A 171 15.99 -22.44 16.15
N LEU A 172 15.32 -22.01 17.23
CA LEU A 172 15.09 -20.58 17.47
C LEU A 172 16.40 -19.84 17.77
N THR A 173 17.31 -20.45 18.53
CA THR A 173 18.66 -19.90 18.77
C THR A 173 19.38 -19.70 17.44
N TRP A 174 19.41 -20.74 16.60
CA TRP A 174 20.05 -20.65 15.27
C TRP A 174 19.45 -19.56 14.40
N ILE A 175 18.10 -19.47 14.32
CA ILE A 175 17.41 -18.43 13.54
C ILE A 175 17.81 -17.02 14.00
N LEU A 176 17.86 -16.78 15.31
CA LEU A 176 18.21 -15.50 15.88
C LEU A 176 19.69 -15.14 15.62
N GLU A 177 20.59 -16.11 15.71
CA GLU A 177 22.00 -15.93 15.35
C GLU A 177 22.18 -15.55 13.87
N GLN A 178 21.45 -16.21 12.95
CA GLN A 178 21.47 -15.86 11.53
C GLN A 178 20.95 -14.43 11.25
N LYS A 179 20.14 -13.90 12.14
CA LYS A 179 19.63 -12.51 12.10
C LYS A 179 20.55 -11.51 12.82
N GLY A 180 21.71 -11.97 13.33
CA GLY A 180 22.70 -11.11 14.00
C GLY A 180 22.45 -10.88 15.48
N TYR A 181 21.51 -11.63 16.10
CA TYR A 181 21.26 -11.56 17.54
C TYR A 181 22.11 -12.59 18.28
N SER A 182 23.17 -12.14 18.97
CA SER A 182 24.03 -13.01 19.78
C SER A 182 23.49 -13.14 21.21
N ILE A 183 22.51 -14.01 21.39
CA ILE A 183 21.77 -14.14 22.67
C ILE A 183 22.09 -15.40 23.47
N GLY A 184 22.95 -16.28 22.93
CA GLY A 184 23.16 -17.62 23.49
C GLY A 184 21.94 -18.53 23.31
N THR A 185 21.88 -19.66 24.00
CA THR A 185 20.80 -20.63 23.90
C THR A 185 19.48 -20.04 24.42
N VAL A 186 18.45 -20.08 23.61
CA VAL A 186 17.08 -19.67 24.00
C VAL A 186 16.55 -20.66 25.04
N LYS A 187 16.09 -20.17 26.17
CA LYS A 187 15.49 -21.00 27.24
C LYS A 187 14.00 -20.78 27.36
N ASN A 188 13.52 -19.57 27.07
CA ASN A 188 12.12 -19.22 27.14
C ASN A 188 11.84 -18.00 26.26
N VAL A 189 10.61 -17.91 25.79
CA VAL A 189 10.09 -16.75 25.04
C VAL A 189 8.75 -16.37 25.65
N TYR A 190 8.59 -15.10 25.95
CA TYR A 190 7.32 -14.56 26.44
C TYR A 190 7.09 -13.17 25.89
N VAL A 191 5.83 -12.77 25.79
CA VAL A 191 5.45 -11.40 25.47
C VAL A 191 5.55 -10.58 26.75
N ALA A 192 6.43 -9.59 26.78
CA ALA A 192 6.68 -8.80 27.97
C ALA A 192 5.58 -7.77 28.23
N GLU A 193 5.24 -6.98 27.19
CA GLU A 193 4.16 -5.99 27.21
C GLU A 193 3.84 -5.56 25.77
N PHE A 194 2.61 -5.12 25.55
CA PHE A 194 2.18 -4.38 24.38
C PHE A 194 1.69 -3.01 24.80
#